data_964352f0f905585b036cf9fa109ef923
#
_entry.id   964352f0f905585b036cf9fa109ef923
#
_cell.length_a   1.000
_cell.length_b   1.000
_cell.length_c   1.000
_cell.angle_alpha   90.00
_cell.angle_beta   90.00
_cell.angle_gamma   90.00
#
_symmetry.space_group_name_H-M   'P 1'
#
loop_
_entity.id
_entity.type
_entity.pdbx_description
1 polymer ?
#
loop_
_entity_poly.entity_id
_entity_poly.type
_entity_poly.pdbx_seq_one_letter_code
_entity_poly.pdbx_strand_id
1 'polypeptide(L)'
;NPGPYNETFFPTEYTLENYTKLFTDTHILNFPRMFMHTLVISIVVCLISVFFVLCVAFCMSRMRFRFRKSFMNIVLVLGMFPGIMSVVVIYFILKSLGLTQGVGVTVALILVYSAGAGAGFYVMKGYMDTIPMSLDEAAYLDGCTRWQVFTKIIIPVCKPMLVYQALTSFLGPWLDFVMAKAIARTQDNYTVALGLYQMLSREYLNDWFARFAAAAVIISVPIAILFIVMQRFYQESMSGAVKG
;
A
#
# COMPACT_ATOMS: atom_id res chain seq x y z
N ASN A 1 11.80 23.64 -22.60
CA ASN A 1 11.84 22.48 -23.49
C ASN A 1 11.04 21.35 -22.87
N PRO A 2 10.05 20.76 -23.53
CA PRO A 2 9.26 19.64 -23.01
C PRO A 2 10.01 18.31 -23.01
N GLY A 3 11.12 18.21 -23.74
CA GLY A 3 11.88 16.97 -23.92
C GLY A 3 12.93 16.70 -22.83
N PRO A 4 13.52 15.48 -22.85
CA PRO A 4 14.49 15.02 -21.84
C PRO A 4 15.87 15.68 -21.96
N TYR A 5 16.14 16.43 -23.00
CA TYR A 5 17.44 17.05 -23.25
C TYR A 5 17.37 18.55 -22.97
N ASN A 6 18.09 18.98 -21.93
CA ASN A 6 18.28 20.39 -21.60
C ASN A 6 19.77 20.75 -21.78
N GLU A 7 20.03 21.88 -22.44
CA GLU A 7 21.40 22.42 -22.60
C GLU A 7 21.94 23.05 -21.31
N THR A 8 21.06 23.41 -20.37
CA THR A 8 21.42 24.06 -19.11
C THR A 8 20.94 23.21 -17.92
N PHE A 9 21.76 23.14 -16.88
CA PHE A 9 21.42 22.41 -15.65
C PHE A 9 20.32 23.10 -14.83
N PHE A 10 20.30 24.41 -14.82
CA PHE A 10 19.24 25.20 -14.20
C PHE A 10 18.35 25.83 -15.27
N PRO A 11 17.01 25.83 -15.09
CA PRO A 11 16.12 26.47 -16.04
C PRO A 11 16.33 27.99 -16.05
N THR A 12 16.29 28.58 -17.24
CA THR A 12 16.36 30.04 -17.44
C THR A 12 15.03 30.72 -17.13
N GLU A 13 13.92 29.98 -17.29
CA GLU A 13 12.56 30.46 -17.01
C GLU A 13 11.79 29.44 -16.18
N TYR A 14 11.09 29.91 -15.15
CA TYR A 14 10.23 29.09 -14.31
C TYR A 14 8.79 29.23 -14.74
N THR A 15 8.13 28.12 -15.01
CA THR A 15 6.72 28.10 -15.41
C THR A 15 5.95 27.00 -14.67
N LEU A 16 4.69 27.27 -14.37
CA LEU A 16 3.74 26.29 -13.83
C LEU A 16 2.91 25.61 -14.92
N GLU A 17 3.20 25.90 -16.19
CA GLU A 17 2.43 25.42 -17.33
C GLU A 17 2.33 23.90 -17.38
N ASN A 18 3.41 23.16 -17.04
CA ASN A 18 3.41 21.71 -17.03
C ASN A 18 2.46 21.13 -15.96
N TYR A 19 2.33 21.80 -14.82
CA TYR A 19 1.34 21.44 -13.81
C TYR A 19 -0.08 21.69 -14.30
N THR A 20 -0.33 22.83 -14.90
CA THR A 20 -1.66 23.17 -15.44
C THR A 20 -2.05 22.20 -16.56
N LYS A 21 -1.16 21.97 -17.53
CA LYS A 21 -1.39 21.03 -18.63
C LYS A 21 -1.62 19.59 -18.15
N LEU A 22 -0.98 19.17 -17.06
CA LEU A 22 -1.17 17.84 -16.49
C LEU A 22 -2.62 17.60 -16.03
N PHE A 23 -3.32 18.65 -15.59
CA PHE A 23 -4.71 18.57 -15.15
C PHE A 23 -5.73 18.92 -16.25
N THR A 24 -5.36 19.72 -17.24
CA THR A 24 -6.28 20.19 -18.28
C THR A 24 -6.23 19.37 -19.56
N ASP A 25 -5.04 18.83 -19.92
CA ASP A 25 -4.85 18.02 -21.11
C ASP A 25 -5.06 16.55 -20.80
N THR A 26 -6.33 16.15 -20.81
CA THR A 26 -6.76 14.79 -20.44
C THR A 26 -7.05 13.88 -21.63
N HIS A 27 -6.78 14.34 -22.87
CA HIS A 27 -7.14 13.60 -24.09
C HIS A 27 -6.29 12.34 -24.29
N ILE A 28 -4.99 12.41 -23.96
CA ILE A 28 -4.07 11.28 -24.13
C ILE A 28 -3.94 10.49 -22.82
N LEU A 29 -3.69 11.19 -21.71
CA LEU A 29 -3.53 10.59 -20.38
C LEU A 29 -4.28 11.43 -19.35
N ASN A 30 -5.26 10.85 -18.69
CA ASN A 30 -6.06 11.54 -17.67
C ASN A 30 -5.40 11.40 -16.31
N PHE A 31 -4.41 12.25 -16.00
CA PHE A 31 -3.68 12.21 -14.73
C PHE A 31 -4.59 12.38 -13.50
N PRO A 32 -5.55 13.33 -13.44
CA PRO A 32 -6.45 13.44 -12.30
C PRO A 32 -7.20 12.14 -11.99
N ARG A 33 -7.69 11.46 -13.01
CA ARG A 33 -8.40 10.19 -12.86
C ARG A 33 -7.47 9.10 -12.34
N MET A 34 -6.25 8.96 -12.89
CA MET A 34 -5.26 7.99 -12.44
C MET A 34 -4.84 8.23 -11.00
N PHE A 35 -4.66 9.50 -10.62
CA PHE A 35 -4.33 9.91 -9.27
C PHE A 35 -5.43 9.53 -8.27
N MET A 36 -6.67 9.91 -8.57
CA MET A 36 -7.83 9.59 -7.72
C MET A 36 -8.08 8.08 -7.66
N HIS A 37 -7.92 7.37 -8.76
CA HIS A 37 -8.07 5.91 -8.81
C HIS A 37 -7.06 5.23 -7.88
N THR A 38 -5.78 5.61 -7.97
CA THR A 38 -4.73 5.07 -7.10
C THR A 38 -4.96 5.44 -5.63
N LEU A 39 -5.38 6.68 -5.36
CA LEU A 39 -5.66 7.14 -4.00
C LEU A 39 -6.79 6.32 -3.35
N VAL A 40 -7.89 6.12 -4.08
CA VAL A 40 -9.02 5.31 -3.59
C VAL A 40 -8.60 3.87 -3.32
N ILE A 41 -7.89 3.24 -4.27
CA ILE A 41 -7.36 1.88 -4.09
C ILE A 41 -6.49 1.83 -2.84
N SER A 42 -5.55 2.76 -2.68
CA SER A 42 -4.60 2.79 -1.56
C SER A 42 -5.28 2.95 -0.20
N ILE A 43 -6.28 3.83 -0.10
CA ILE A 43 -7.06 4.01 1.13
C ILE A 43 -7.81 2.73 1.48
N VAL A 44 -8.51 2.13 0.52
CA VAL A 44 -9.30 0.91 0.77
C VAL A 44 -8.39 -0.27 1.11
N VAL A 45 -7.28 -0.45 0.39
CA VAL A 45 -6.26 -1.47 0.67
C VAL A 45 -5.67 -1.28 2.06
N CYS A 46 -5.34 -0.06 2.44
CA CYS A 46 -4.80 0.26 3.77
C CYS A 46 -5.78 -0.17 4.88
N LEU A 47 -7.05 0.22 4.78
CA LEU A 47 -8.07 -0.11 5.78
C LEU A 47 -8.29 -1.62 5.90
N ILE A 48 -8.46 -2.30 4.76
CA ILE A 48 -8.66 -3.75 4.72
C ILE A 48 -7.44 -4.48 5.28
N SER A 49 -6.24 -4.13 4.82
CA SER A 49 -5.00 -4.81 5.21
C SER A 49 -4.69 -4.63 6.68
N VAL A 50 -4.81 -3.41 7.21
CA VAL A 50 -4.58 -3.15 8.65
C VAL A 50 -5.54 -3.95 9.51
N PHE A 51 -6.82 -3.98 9.16
CA PHE A 51 -7.82 -4.74 9.90
C PHE A 51 -7.51 -6.26 9.90
N PHE A 52 -7.30 -6.84 8.73
CA PHE A 52 -7.05 -8.29 8.63
C PHE A 52 -5.71 -8.68 9.24
N VAL A 53 -4.65 -7.91 9.01
CA VAL A 53 -3.33 -8.17 9.59
C VAL A 53 -3.38 -8.17 11.12
N LEU A 54 -4.07 -7.19 11.71
CA LEU A 54 -4.26 -7.13 13.17
C LEU A 54 -5.01 -8.36 13.71
N CYS A 55 -6.15 -8.68 13.11
CA CYS A 55 -6.97 -9.81 13.55
C CYS A 55 -6.21 -11.13 13.43
N VAL A 56 -5.55 -11.37 12.29
CA VAL A 56 -4.77 -12.59 12.06
C VAL A 56 -3.58 -12.65 13.00
N ALA A 57 -2.82 -11.56 13.17
CA ALA A 57 -1.68 -11.51 14.08
C ALA A 57 -2.08 -11.77 15.53
N PHE A 58 -3.19 -11.20 15.99
CA PHE A 58 -3.73 -11.44 17.33
C PHE A 58 -4.11 -12.92 17.53
N CYS A 59 -4.85 -13.49 16.58
CA CYS A 59 -5.21 -14.91 16.63
C CYS A 59 -3.96 -15.80 16.66
N MET A 60 -2.96 -15.47 15.81
CA MET A 60 -1.72 -16.24 15.72
C MET A 60 -0.75 -16.00 16.89
N SER A 61 -0.86 -14.90 17.62
CA SER A 61 -0.03 -14.61 18.79
C SER A 61 -0.67 -15.12 20.08
N ARG A 62 -1.94 -14.78 20.32
CA ARG A 62 -2.61 -14.95 21.62
C ARG A 62 -3.52 -16.17 21.72
N MET A 63 -4.02 -16.69 20.58
CA MET A 63 -4.93 -17.83 20.62
C MET A 63 -4.19 -19.17 20.41
N ARG A 64 -4.60 -20.21 21.14
CA ARG A 64 -4.08 -21.57 20.99
C ARG A 64 -5.11 -22.41 20.26
N PHE A 65 -4.78 -22.87 19.05
CA PHE A 65 -5.60 -23.80 18.27
C PHE A 65 -4.71 -24.78 17.48
N ARG A 66 -5.26 -25.96 17.19
CA ARG A 66 -4.52 -27.11 16.66
C ARG A 66 -3.83 -26.80 15.31
N PHE A 67 -4.44 -26.02 14.45
CA PHE A 67 -3.96 -25.73 13.10
C PHE A 67 -2.96 -24.56 13.01
N ARG A 68 -2.72 -23.82 14.09
CA ARG A 68 -1.87 -22.61 14.13
C ARG A 68 -0.49 -22.82 13.50
N LYS A 69 0.23 -23.88 13.90
CA LYS A 69 1.61 -24.15 13.45
C LYS A 69 1.65 -24.52 11.97
N SER A 70 0.72 -25.37 11.55
CA SER A 70 0.60 -25.78 10.14
C SER A 70 0.25 -24.60 9.22
N PHE A 71 -0.68 -23.75 9.64
CA PHE A 71 -1.04 -22.55 8.89
C PHE A 71 0.17 -21.62 8.69
N MET A 72 0.93 -21.36 9.74
CA MET A 72 2.13 -20.52 9.63
C MET A 72 3.16 -21.09 8.68
N ASN A 73 3.40 -22.41 8.74
CA ASN A 73 4.33 -23.07 7.83
C ASN A 73 3.85 -23.03 6.37
N ILE A 74 2.55 -23.25 6.13
CA ILE A 74 1.96 -23.15 4.78
C ILE A 74 2.16 -21.75 4.20
N VAL A 75 1.84 -20.71 4.98
CA VAL A 75 1.99 -19.32 4.49
C VAL A 75 3.45 -18.98 4.22
N LEU A 76 4.39 -19.47 5.06
CA LEU A 76 5.84 -19.30 4.80
C LEU A 76 6.25 -19.95 3.47
N VAL A 77 5.86 -21.20 3.24
CA VAL A 77 6.18 -21.91 2.01
C VAL A 77 5.58 -21.21 0.79
N LEU A 78 4.32 -20.76 0.88
CA LEU A 78 3.66 -19.99 -0.19
C LEU A 78 4.37 -18.66 -0.44
N GLY A 79 4.88 -18.00 0.60
CA GLY A 79 5.64 -16.76 0.49
C GLY A 79 7.00 -16.89 -0.20
N MET A 80 7.52 -18.12 -0.34
CA MET A 80 8.77 -18.38 -1.05
C MET A 80 8.60 -18.44 -2.59
N PHE A 81 7.37 -18.52 -3.07
CA PHE A 81 7.12 -18.49 -4.51
C PHE A 81 7.45 -17.14 -5.13
N PRO A 82 8.14 -17.09 -6.28
CA PRO A 82 8.46 -15.83 -6.94
C PRO A 82 7.19 -15.05 -7.31
N GLY A 83 7.09 -13.81 -6.83
CA GLY A 83 5.90 -12.96 -7.04
C GLY A 83 5.52 -12.78 -8.51
N ILE A 84 6.51 -12.72 -9.42
CA ILE A 84 6.26 -12.57 -10.87
C ILE A 84 5.48 -13.76 -11.44
N MET A 85 5.75 -14.99 -10.98
CA MET A 85 4.99 -16.17 -11.43
C MET A 85 3.53 -16.11 -10.98
N SER A 86 3.28 -15.54 -9.80
CA SER A 86 1.93 -15.38 -9.26
C SER A 86 1.09 -14.40 -10.07
N VAL A 87 1.69 -13.40 -10.73
CA VAL A 87 0.97 -12.41 -11.55
C VAL A 87 0.13 -13.07 -12.64
N VAL A 88 0.70 -14.04 -13.36
CA VAL A 88 0.02 -14.75 -14.46
C VAL A 88 -1.17 -15.54 -13.93
N VAL A 89 -0.97 -16.29 -12.85
CA VAL A 89 -2.03 -17.10 -12.24
C VAL A 89 -3.16 -16.21 -11.71
N ILE A 90 -2.81 -15.15 -10.99
CA ILE A 90 -3.78 -14.19 -10.44
C ILE A 90 -4.59 -13.54 -11.57
N TYR A 91 -3.94 -13.16 -12.68
CA TYR A 91 -4.65 -12.61 -13.84
C TYR A 91 -5.70 -13.56 -14.39
N PHE A 92 -5.38 -14.85 -14.57
CA PHE A 92 -6.34 -15.82 -15.08
C PHE A 92 -7.49 -16.08 -14.11
N ILE A 93 -7.22 -16.10 -12.79
CA ILE A 93 -8.26 -16.20 -11.76
C ILE A 93 -9.20 -14.98 -11.83
N LEU A 94 -8.66 -13.78 -11.87
CA LEU A 94 -9.46 -12.55 -11.96
C LEU A 94 -10.26 -12.47 -13.26
N LYS A 95 -9.69 -12.96 -14.37
CA LYS A 95 -10.37 -13.05 -15.65
C LYS A 95 -11.56 -14.01 -15.59
N SER A 96 -11.40 -15.17 -14.96
CA SER A 96 -12.49 -16.15 -14.79
C SER A 96 -13.62 -15.61 -13.89
N LEU A 97 -13.31 -14.70 -12.97
CA LEU A 97 -14.26 -13.99 -12.11
C LEU A 97 -14.89 -12.75 -12.79
N GLY A 98 -14.50 -12.42 -14.03
CA GLY A 98 -15.00 -11.24 -14.74
C GLY A 98 -14.44 -9.90 -14.21
N LEU A 99 -13.38 -9.91 -13.39
CA LEU A 99 -12.84 -8.73 -12.71
C LEU A 99 -11.73 -8.00 -13.50
N THR A 100 -11.55 -8.32 -14.78
CA THR A 100 -10.49 -7.72 -15.61
C THR A 100 -10.99 -6.60 -16.54
N GLN A 101 -12.23 -6.13 -16.37
CA GLN A 101 -12.83 -5.10 -17.20
C GLN A 101 -13.64 -4.10 -16.36
N GLY A 102 -13.72 -2.86 -16.83
CA GLY A 102 -14.50 -1.80 -16.20
C GLY A 102 -14.18 -1.60 -14.71
N VAL A 103 -15.22 -1.45 -13.91
CA VAL A 103 -15.09 -1.30 -12.44
C VAL A 103 -14.48 -2.53 -11.77
N GLY A 104 -14.61 -3.71 -12.39
CA GLY A 104 -14.00 -4.95 -11.89
C GLY A 104 -12.48 -4.85 -11.70
N VAL A 105 -11.79 -4.05 -12.52
CA VAL A 105 -10.34 -3.80 -12.40
C VAL A 105 -9.99 -3.17 -11.04
N THR A 106 -10.76 -2.18 -10.60
CA THR A 106 -10.55 -1.54 -9.29
C THR A 106 -10.70 -2.55 -8.15
N VAL A 107 -11.75 -3.36 -8.21
CA VAL A 107 -12.01 -4.44 -7.22
C VAL A 107 -10.88 -5.47 -7.25
N ALA A 108 -10.43 -5.88 -8.44
CA ALA A 108 -9.32 -6.81 -8.62
C ALA A 108 -8.03 -6.28 -7.97
N LEU A 109 -7.67 -5.02 -8.23
CA LEU A 109 -6.47 -4.39 -7.64
C LEU A 109 -6.58 -4.31 -6.11
N ILE A 110 -7.75 -3.92 -5.57
CA ILE A 110 -7.97 -3.89 -4.12
C ILE A 110 -7.79 -5.29 -3.51
N LEU A 111 -8.38 -6.32 -4.11
CA LEU A 111 -8.26 -7.69 -3.61
C LEU A 111 -6.81 -8.18 -3.63
N VAL A 112 -6.11 -7.98 -4.74
CA VAL A 112 -4.72 -8.44 -4.89
C VAL A 112 -3.78 -7.74 -3.94
N TYR A 113 -3.86 -6.41 -3.83
CA TYR A 113 -2.98 -5.65 -2.93
C TYR A 113 -3.30 -5.92 -1.46
N SER A 114 -4.58 -6.07 -1.11
CA SER A 114 -4.97 -6.42 0.27
C SER A 114 -4.48 -7.83 0.64
N ALA A 115 -4.57 -8.79 -0.27
CA ALA A 115 -4.06 -10.15 -0.06
C ALA A 115 -2.52 -10.16 0.05
N GLY A 116 -1.81 -9.39 -0.82
CA GLY A 116 -0.36 -9.26 -0.77
C GLY A 116 0.14 -8.63 0.54
N ALA A 117 -0.55 -7.60 1.02
CA ALA A 117 -0.24 -6.97 2.32
C ALA A 117 -0.53 -7.89 3.50
N GLY A 118 -1.35 -8.94 3.32
CA GLY A 118 -1.71 -9.91 4.35
C GLY A 118 -0.51 -10.63 4.98
N ALA A 119 0.58 -10.84 4.22
CA ALA A 119 1.81 -11.42 4.76
C ALA A 119 2.43 -10.59 5.90
N GLY A 120 2.08 -9.31 6.02
CA GLY A 120 2.49 -8.43 7.12
C GLY A 120 2.06 -8.92 8.51
N PHE A 121 1.11 -9.88 8.59
CA PHE A 121 0.72 -10.46 9.88
C PHE A 121 1.90 -11.15 10.59
N TYR A 122 2.90 -11.65 9.87
CA TYR A 122 4.10 -12.24 10.49
C TYR A 122 4.89 -11.21 11.30
N VAL A 123 5.11 -10.04 10.72
CA VAL A 123 5.84 -8.93 11.37
C VAL A 123 5.04 -8.42 12.57
N MET A 124 3.74 -8.20 12.38
CA MET A 124 2.82 -7.78 13.43
C MET A 124 2.75 -8.80 14.57
N LYS A 125 2.64 -10.10 14.25
CA LYS A 125 2.66 -11.19 15.23
C LYS A 125 3.98 -11.22 16.00
N GLY A 126 5.11 -11.11 15.28
CA GLY A 126 6.44 -11.06 15.92
C GLY A 126 6.53 -9.96 16.96
N TYR A 127 6.00 -8.78 16.65
CA TYR A 127 5.90 -7.68 17.60
C TYR A 127 4.94 -8.01 18.78
N MET A 128 3.75 -8.54 18.50
CA MET A 128 2.81 -8.95 19.55
C MET A 128 3.39 -10.01 20.49
N ASP A 129 4.24 -10.89 19.99
CA ASP A 129 4.89 -11.92 20.81
C ASP A 129 5.92 -11.33 21.79
N THR A 130 6.44 -10.12 21.56
CA THR A 130 7.32 -9.42 22.51
C THR A 130 6.56 -8.78 23.68
N ILE A 131 5.24 -8.61 23.57
CA ILE A 131 4.39 -8.07 24.61
C ILE A 131 4.18 -9.16 25.69
N PRO A 132 4.51 -8.90 26.99
CA PRO A 132 4.36 -9.89 28.04
C PRO A 132 2.92 -10.40 28.16
N MET A 133 2.77 -11.73 28.28
CA MET A 133 1.45 -12.37 28.45
C MET A 133 0.78 -11.98 29.78
N SER A 134 1.56 -11.56 30.78
CA SER A 134 1.05 -11.08 32.06
C SER A 134 0.09 -9.90 31.95
N LEU A 135 0.21 -9.07 30.89
CA LEU A 135 -0.75 -7.99 30.62
C LEU A 135 -2.13 -8.55 30.24
N ASP A 136 -2.15 -9.60 29.42
CA ASP A 136 -3.39 -10.27 29.02
C ASP A 136 -4.01 -10.97 30.24
N GLU A 137 -3.19 -11.65 31.06
CA GLU A 137 -3.63 -12.38 32.27
C GLU A 137 -4.21 -11.41 33.31
N ALA A 138 -3.56 -10.29 33.57
CA ALA A 138 -4.07 -9.26 34.47
C ALA A 138 -5.43 -8.74 34.00
N ALA A 139 -5.57 -8.46 32.70
CA ALA A 139 -6.84 -7.99 32.15
C ALA A 139 -7.95 -9.05 32.25
N TYR A 140 -7.65 -10.33 32.11
CA TYR A 140 -8.63 -11.40 32.33
C TYR A 140 -9.04 -11.51 33.80
N LEU A 141 -8.11 -11.29 34.76
CA LEU A 141 -8.43 -11.24 36.17
C LEU A 141 -9.35 -10.04 36.50
N ASP A 142 -9.17 -8.92 35.80
CA ASP A 142 -10.05 -7.75 35.88
C ASP A 142 -11.41 -7.95 35.14
N GLY A 143 -11.69 -9.14 34.62
CA GLY A 143 -12.94 -9.48 33.97
C GLY A 143 -13.05 -9.03 32.49
N CYS A 144 -11.95 -8.66 31.85
CA CYS A 144 -11.96 -8.28 30.43
C CYS A 144 -12.24 -9.49 29.52
N THR A 145 -13.07 -9.27 28.52
CA THR A 145 -13.27 -10.24 27.42
C THR A 145 -12.07 -10.22 26.47
N ARG A 146 -11.88 -11.27 25.65
CA ARG A 146 -10.82 -11.32 24.63
C ARG A 146 -10.87 -10.15 23.66
N TRP A 147 -12.07 -9.69 23.30
CA TRP A 147 -12.25 -8.53 22.46
C TRP A 147 -11.80 -7.22 23.14
N GLN A 148 -12.05 -7.09 24.43
CA GLN A 148 -11.57 -5.94 25.21
C GLN A 148 -10.05 -5.95 25.37
N VAL A 149 -9.44 -7.11 25.61
CA VAL A 149 -7.97 -7.26 25.61
C VAL A 149 -7.40 -6.84 24.26
N PHE A 150 -7.96 -7.35 23.15
CA PHE A 150 -7.53 -6.97 21.80
C PHE A 150 -7.62 -5.47 21.55
N THR A 151 -8.79 -4.88 21.80
CA THR A 151 -9.06 -3.48 21.41
C THR A 151 -8.49 -2.45 22.38
N LYS A 152 -8.51 -2.73 23.68
CA LYS A 152 -8.12 -1.77 24.73
C LYS A 152 -6.66 -1.90 25.17
N ILE A 153 -6.03 -3.05 24.97
CA ILE A 153 -4.66 -3.31 25.43
C ILE A 153 -3.72 -3.54 24.25
N ILE A 154 -3.98 -4.55 23.44
CA ILE A 154 -3.04 -4.98 22.40
C ILE A 154 -2.96 -3.95 21.26
N ILE A 155 -4.08 -3.46 20.73
CA ILE A 155 -4.06 -2.44 19.66
C ILE A 155 -3.31 -1.17 20.06
N PRO A 156 -3.56 -0.57 21.24
CA PRO A 156 -2.81 0.62 21.68
C PRO A 156 -1.29 0.37 21.82
N VAL A 157 -0.89 -0.78 22.35
CA VAL A 157 0.53 -1.14 22.48
C VAL A 157 1.17 -1.39 21.10
N CYS A 158 0.41 -1.91 20.13
CA CYS A 158 0.87 -2.17 18.77
C CYS A 158 0.86 -0.93 17.85
N LYS A 159 0.57 0.28 18.36
CA LYS A 159 0.53 1.50 17.53
C LYS A 159 1.69 1.66 16.55
N PRO A 160 2.99 1.44 16.92
CA PRO A 160 4.10 1.58 15.98
C PRO A 160 3.99 0.64 14.78
N MET A 161 3.60 -0.60 15.05
CA MET A 161 3.45 -1.62 14.00
C MET A 161 2.20 -1.39 13.15
N LEU A 162 1.15 -0.79 13.73
CA LEU A 162 -0.02 -0.33 12.97
C LEU A 162 0.36 0.74 11.96
N VAL A 163 1.15 1.70 12.40
CA VAL A 163 1.67 2.78 11.55
C VAL A 163 2.49 2.19 10.40
N TYR A 164 3.41 1.27 10.70
CA TYR A 164 4.21 0.57 9.69
C TYR A 164 3.32 -0.17 8.68
N GLN A 165 2.34 -0.95 9.15
CA GLN A 165 1.43 -1.70 8.29
C GLN A 165 0.56 -0.78 7.41
N ALA A 166 0.06 0.31 7.97
CA ALA A 166 -0.72 1.29 7.23
C ALA A 166 0.11 1.95 6.13
N LEU A 167 1.36 2.33 6.44
CA LEU A 167 2.29 2.94 5.49
C LEU A 167 2.60 2.00 4.33
N THR A 168 3.01 0.77 4.63
CA THR A 168 3.39 -0.20 3.60
C THR A 168 2.23 -0.59 2.71
N SER A 169 1.03 -0.81 3.27
CA SER A 169 -0.16 -1.14 2.49
C SER A 169 -0.70 0.04 1.67
N PHE A 170 -0.58 1.28 2.16
CA PHE A 170 -0.95 2.47 1.38
C PHE A 170 0.01 2.69 0.20
N LEU A 171 1.31 2.50 0.40
CA LEU A 171 2.32 2.72 -0.64
C LEU A 171 2.28 1.67 -1.76
N GLY A 172 1.83 0.46 -1.46
CA GLY A 172 1.82 -0.65 -2.43
C GLY A 172 1.26 -0.26 -3.81
N PRO A 173 0.02 0.23 -3.92
CA PRO A 173 -0.59 0.63 -5.19
C PRO A 173 0.11 1.78 -5.92
N TRP A 174 0.83 2.66 -5.20
CA TRP A 174 1.57 3.79 -5.78
C TRP A 174 2.85 3.36 -6.47
N LEU A 175 3.47 2.28 -5.98
CA LEU A 175 4.79 1.82 -6.43
C LEU A 175 4.71 0.63 -7.40
N ASP A 176 3.58 -0.10 -7.40
CA ASP A 176 3.47 -1.29 -8.23
C ASP A 176 3.10 -0.95 -9.68
N PHE A 177 3.97 -1.41 -10.57
CA PHE A 177 3.78 -1.36 -12.01
C PHE A 177 3.35 -2.73 -12.57
N VAL A 178 3.91 -3.81 -12.06
CA VAL A 178 3.83 -5.13 -12.71
C VAL A 178 2.42 -5.70 -12.65
N MET A 179 1.84 -5.77 -11.45
CA MET A 179 0.48 -6.28 -11.26
C MET A 179 -0.55 -5.33 -11.87
N ALA A 180 -0.36 -4.02 -11.67
CA ALA A 180 -1.23 -3.02 -12.27
C ALA A 180 -1.26 -3.14 -13.81
N LYS A 181 -0.10 -3.35 -14.48
CA LYS A 181 -0.01 -3.54 -15.93
C LYS A 181 -0.68 -4.82 -16.41
N ALA A 182 -0.60 -5.88 -15.63
CA ALA A 182 -1.23 -7.15 -15.96
C ALA A 182 -2.76 -7.05 -15.95
N ILE A 183 -3.34 -6.30 -14.98
CA ILE A 183 -4.78 -6.24 -14.75
C ILE A 183 -5.42 -5.04 -15.47
N ALA A 184 -4.86 -3.82 -15.32
CA ALA A 184 -5.40 -2.60 -15.91
C ALA A 184 -4.88 -2.39 -17.34
N ARG A 185 -5.63 -2.86 -18.32
CA ARG A 185 -5.23 -2.81 -19.75
C ARG A 185 -5.75 -1.59 -20.50
N THR A 186 -6.76 -0.93 -19.98
CA THR A 186 -7.36 0.28 -20.56
C THR A 186 -6.91 1.52 -19.78
N GLN A 187 -6.71 2.64 -20.48
CA GLN A 187 -6.27 3.89 -19.84
C GLN A 187 -7.22 4.38 -18.74
N ASP A 188 -8.50 4.10 -18.88
CA ASP A 188 -9.52 4.42 -17.88
C ASP A 188 -9.28 3.81 -16.50
N ASN A 189 -8.55 2.71 -16.45
CA ASN A 189 -8.26 1.95 -15.24
C ASN A 189 -6.77 2.05 -14.81
N TYR A 190 -6.01 2.93 -15.44
CA TYR A 190 -4.60 3.07 -15.09
C TYR A 190 -4.42 3.59 -13.66
N THR A 191 -3.42 3.02 -12.99
CA THR A 191 -2.84 3.60 -11.78
C THR A 191 -1.82 4.68 -12.14
N VAL A 192 -1.44 5.48 -11.17
CA VAL A 192 -0.40 6.50 -11.35
C VAL A 192 0.91 5.89 -11.84
N ALA A 193 1.32 4.74 -11.31
CA ALA A 193 2.54 4.06 -11.74
C ALA A 193 2.51 3.72 -13.24
N LEU A 194 1.36 3.23 -13.73
CA LEU A 194 1.16 2.98 -15.17
C LEU A 194 1.16 4.26 -15.99
N GLY A 195 0.49 5.30 -15.50
CA GLY A 195 0.46 6.61 -16.17
C GLY A 195 1.85 7.21 -16.30
N LEU A 196 2.64 7.21 -15.24
CA LEU A 196 4.04 7.67 -15.28
C LEU A 196 4.89 6.89 -16.27
N TYR A 197 4.75 5.58 -16.27
CA TYR A 197 5.46 4.74 -17.26
C TYR A 197 5.06 5.09 -18.70
N GLN A 198 3.77 5.33 -18.94
CA GLN A 198 3.27 5.66 -20.27
C GLN A 198 3.82 7.02 -20.74
N MET A 199 3.96 8.02 -19.84
CA MET A 199 4.55 9.33 -20.16
C MET A 199 6.02 9.22 -20.61
N LEU A 200 6.73 8.17 -20.19
CA LEU A 200 8.12 7.91 -20.59
C LEU A 200 8.23 6.96 -21.79
N SER A 201 7.12 6.52 -22.38
CA SER A 201 7.16 5.70 -23.58
C SER A 201 7.74 6.51 -24.76
N ARG A 202 8.33 5.80 -25.75
CA ARG A 202 8.95 6.45 -26.92
C ARG A 202 8.03 7.42 -27.67
N GLU A 203 6.73 7.11 -27.66
CA GLU A 203 5.71 7.90 -28.33
C GLU A 203 5.49 9.28 -27.66
N TYR A 204 5.59 9.33 -26.33
CA TYR A 204 5.24 10.53 -25.55
C TYR A 204 6.45 11.23 -24.90
N LEU A 205 7.64 10.62 -24.93
CA LEU A 205 8.80 11.08 -24.18
C LEU A 205 9.12 12.57 -24.39
N ASN A 206 9.07 13.03 -25.64
CA ASN A 206 9.44 14.41 -25.98
C ASN A 206 8.43 15.44 -25.46
N ASP A 207 7.14 15.10 -25.45
CA ASP A 207 6.08 16.06 -25.11
C ASP A 207 5.67 15.98 -23.63
N TRP A 208 5.90 14.80 -23.01
CA TRP A 208 5.40 14.50 -21.68
C TRP A 208 6.49 14.42 -20.61
N PHE A 209 7.77 14.52 -20.94
CA PHE A 209 8.86 14.40 -19.96
C PHE A 209 8.77 15.44 -18.83
N ALA A 210 8.53 16.71 -19.17
CA ALA A 210 8.35 17.78 -18.20
C ALA A 210 7.08 17.58 -17.35
N ARG A 211 5.99 17.07 -17.96
CA ARG A 211 4.75 16.72 -17.25
C ARG A 211 4.94 15.49 -16.35
N PHE A 212 5.76 14.53 -16.75
CA PHE A 212 6.17 13.41 -15.91
C PHE A 212 6.87 13.91 -14.64
N ALA A 213 7.82 14.85 -14.77
CA ALA A 213 8.48 15.45 -13.63
C ALA A 213 7.50 16.18 -12.70
N ALA A 214 6.56 16.96 -13.26
CA ALA A 214 5.49 17.62 -12.50
C ALA A 214 4.58 16.60 -11.79
N ALA A 215 4.20 15.53 -12.48
CA ALA A 215 3.40 14.44 -11.91
C ALA A 215 4.12 13.75 -10.74
N ALA A 216 5.42 13.46 -10.88
CA ALA A 216 6.23 12.87 -9.83
C ALA A 216 6.27 13.74 -8.56
N VAL A 217 6.36 15.05 -8.70
CA VAL A 217 6.28 16.00 -7.57
C VAL A 217 4.90 15.92 -6.90
N ILE A 218 3.81 15.97 -7.67
CA ILE A 218 2.44 15.90 -7.11
C ILE A 218 2.21 14.56 -6.37
N ILE A 219 2.70 13.45 -6.93
CA ILE A 219 2.57 12.12 -6.33
C ILE A 219 3.35 12.02 -5.02
N SER A 220 4.50 12.69 -4.92
CA SER A 220 5.29 12.69 -3.69
C SER A 220 4.58 13.38 -2.52
N VAL A 221 3.65 14.32 -2.77
CA VAL A 221 2.96 15.08 -1.72
C VAL A 221 2.12 14.21 -0.78
N PRO A 222 1.16 13.39 -1.23
CA PRO A 222 0.38 12.55 -0.31
C PRO A 222 1.25 11.53 0.42
N ILE A 223 2.30 11.03 -0.23
CA ILE A 223 3.26 10.10 0.37
C ILE A 223 4.06 10.80 1.48
N ALA A 224 4.57 12.01 1.21
CA ALA A 224 5.30 12.79 2.19
C ALA A 224 4.42 13.19 3.38
N ILE A 225 3.19 13.63 3.14
CA ILE A 225 2.21 13.95 4.20
C ILE A 225 1.97 12.74 5.08
N LEU A 226 1.70 11.58 4.47
CA LEU A 226 1.49 10.35 5.21
C LEU A 226 2.72 10.00 6.07
N PHE A 227 3.91 10.08 5.48
CA PHE A 227 5.16 9.79 6.18
C PHE A 227 5.38 10.74 7.38
N ILE A 228 5.20 12.05 7.19
CA ILE A 228 5.36 13.06 8.25
C ILE A 228 4.36 12.82 9.40
N VAL A 229 3.09 12.54 9.06
CA VAL A 229 2.07 12.22 10.07
C VAL A 229 2.44 10.97 10.86
N MET A 230 2.92 9.95 10.17
CA MET A 230 3.25 8.66 10.78
C MET A 230 4.55 8.69 11.59
N GLN A 231 5.52 9.54 11.21
CA GLN A 231 6.78 9.70 11.93
C GLN A 231 6.57 10.13 13.40
N ARG A 232 5.55 10.94 13.68
CA ARG A 232 5.20 11.35 15.05
C ARG A 232 4.86 10.15 15.93
N PHE A 233 4.07 9.22 15.41
CA PHE A 233 3.68 8.00 16.15
C PHE A 233 4.87 7.06 16.40
N TYR A 234 5.87 7.05 15.50
CA TYR A 234 7.11 6.30 15.69
C TYR A 234 7.94 6.87 16.85
N GLN A 235 8.10 8.19 16.89
CA GLN A 235 8.90 8.88 17.92
C GLN A 235 8.27 8.77 19.32
N GLU A 236 6.96 8.92 19.44
CA GLU A 236 6.23 8.77 20.71
C GLU A 236 6.39 7.36 21.29
N SER A 237 6.39 6.34 20.43
CA SER A 237 6.54 4.96 20.83
C SER A 237 7.95 4.60 21.31
N MET A 238 8.98 5.16 20.67
CA MET A 238 10.38 4.95 21.06
C MET A 238 10.72 5.69 22.36
N SER A 239 10.17 6.88 22.57
CA SER A 239 10.42 7.67 23.79
C SER A 239 9.76 7.06 25.03
N GLY A 240 8.67 6.31 24.89
CA GLY A 240 8.03 5.56 25.97
C GLY A 240 8.83 4.34 26.42
N ALA A 241 9.56 3.70 25.52
CA ALA A 241 10.37 2.52 25.81
C ALA A 241 11.71 2.82 26.54
N VAL A 242 12.17 4.07 26.49
CA VAL A 242 13.45 4.50 27.09
C VAL A 242 13.27 5.05 28.53
N LYS A 243 12.03 5.24 28.98
CA LYS A 243 11.71 5.78 30.32
C LYS A 243 11.29 4.70 31.34
N GLY A 244 11.46 3.42 31.01
CA GLY A 244 11.20 2.29 31.90
C GLY A 244 12.47 1.65 32.44
#